data_25932b62836fffbdcef9da460b745e0e
#
_entry.id   25932b62836fffbdcef9da460b745e0e
#
_cell.length_a   1.000
_cell.length_b   1.000
_cell.length_c   1.000
_cell.angle_alpha   90.00
_cell.angle_beta   90.00
_cell.angle_gamma   90.00
#
_symmetry.space_group_name_H-M   'P 1'
#
loop_
_entity.id
_entity.type
_entity.pdbx_description
1 polymer ?
#
loop_
_entity_poly.entity_id
_entity_poly.type
_entity_poly.pdbx_seq_one_letter_code
_entity_poly.pdbx_strand_id
1 'polypeptide(L)'
;MSEVTVAELTYGAYHSDRVQWNLDLLEQFLQMVKVVPFSDGISEYGRQKDILIKKGQMIEDFDLFIGCSAVANGMIMVTDNTKHFSRIEGIQLENWVER
;
A
#
# COMPACT_ATOMS: atom_id res chain seq x y z
N MET A 1 -1.12 -7.58 3.05
CA MET A 1 -1.18 -6.11 3.31
C MET A 1 0.21 -5.61 3.68
N SER A 2 0.58 -4.45 3.20
CA SER A 2 1.88 -3.83 3.51
C SER A 2 1.92 -3.28 4.95
N GLU A 3 3.10 -3.35 5.58
CA GLU A 3 3.32 -2.66 6.87
C GLU A 3 3.08 -1.16 6.77
N VAL A 4 3.32 -0.55 5.61
CA VAL A 4 3.03 0.88 5.38
C VAL A 4 1.53 1.12 5.50
N THR A 5 0.70 0.24 4.94
CA THR A 5 -0.76 0.32 5.07
C THR A 5 -1.19 0.16 6.53
N VAL A 6 -0.55 -0.76 7.26
CA VAL A 6 -0.82 -0.91 8.71
C VAL A 6 -0.50 0.38 9.45
N ALA A 7 0.61 1.03 9.12
CA ALA A 7 0.99 2.30 9.74
C ALA A 7 -0.06 3.39 9.47
N GLU A 8 -0.57 3.48 8.25
CA GLU A 8 -1.62 4.45 7.91
C GLU A 8 -2.92 4.18 8.65
N LEU A 9 -3.32 2.91 8.72
CA LEU A 9 -4.53 2.51 9.47
C LEU A 9 -4.39 2.80 10.97
N THR A 10 -3.19 2.58 11.51
CA THR A 10 -2.89 2.88 12.92
C THR A 10 -3.00 4.38 13.19
N TYR A 11 -2.44 5.20 12.31
CA TYR A 11 -2.61 6.64 12.42
C TYR A 11 -4.09 7.03 12.37
N GLY A 12 -4.84 6.48 11.44
CA GLY A 12 -6.28 6.75 11.32
C GLY A 12 -7.05 6.40 12.59
N ALA A 13 -6.68 5.30 13.26
CA ALA A 13 -7.30 4.90 14.53
C ALA A 13 -7.01 5.93 15.64
N TYR A 14 -5.77 6.39 15.76
CA TYR A 14 -5.39 7.42 16.74
C TYR A 14 -6.05 8.76 16.46
N HIS A 15 -6.28 9.08 15.21
CA HIS A 15 -6.89 10.35 14.78
C HIS A 15 -8.41 10.34 14.87
N SER A 16 -9.02 9.22 15.20
CA SER A 16 -10.48 9.07 15.27
C SER A 16 -11.05 9.50 16.61
N ASP A 17 -12.38 9.67 16.66
CA ASP A 17 -13.10 9.98 17.89
C ASP A 17 -13.22 8.80 18.87
N ARG A 18 -12.94 7.59 18.38
CA ARG A 18 -13.05 6.34 19.16
C ARG A 18 -11.75 5.55 19.05
N VAL A 19 -10.69 6.13 19.60
CA VAL A 19 -9.33 5.61 19.44
C VAL A 19 -9.20 4.16 19.89
N GLN A 20 -9.58 3.84 21.12
CA GLN A 20 -9.40 2.48 21.63
C GLN A 20 -10.25 1.46 20.88
N TRP A 21 -11.48 1.81 20.54
CA TRP A 21 -12.37 0.95 19.77
C TRP A 21 -11.78 0.64 18.40
N ASN A 22 -11.25 1.65 17.72
CA ASN A 22 -10.64 1.46 16.39
C ASN A 22 -9.32 0.70 16.46
N LEU A 23 -8.51 0.91 17.50
CA LEU A 23 -7.29 0.13 17.69
C LEU A 23 -7.60 -1.35 17.92
N ASP A 24 -8.63 -1.64 18.70
CA ASP A 24 -9.04 -3.03 18.96
C ASP A 24 -9.55 -3.71 17.69
N LEU A 25 -10.34 -2.99 16.87
CA LEU A 25 -10.79 -3.50 15.58
C LEU A 25 -9.61 -3.78 14.64
N LEU A 26 -8.66 -2.87 14.59
CA LEU A 26 -7.46 -3.03 13.76
C LEU A 26 -6.66 -4.25 14.20
N GLU A 27 -6.48 -4.44 15.51
CA GLU A 27 -5.78 -5.60 16.03
C GLU A 27 -6.45 -6.91 15.62
N GLN A 28 -7.78 -6.99 15.73
CA GLN A 28 -8.54 -8.16 15.30
C GLN A 28 -8.38 -8.42 13.81
N PHE A 29 -8.44 -7.37 13.00
CA PHE A 29 -8.28 -7.47 11.55
C PHE A 29 -6.88 -7.97 11.19
N LEU A 30 -5.84 -7.48 11.85
CA LEU A 30 -4.46 -7.87 11.57
C LEU A 30 -4.16 -9.34 11.90
N GLN A 31 -4.95 -9.96 12.78
CA GLN A 31 -4.83 -11.39 13.06
C GLN A 31 -5.34 -12.26 11.90
N MET A 32 -6.15 -11.71 11.01
CA MET A 32 -6.78 -12.43 9.90
C MET A 32 -6.07 -12.22 8.56
N VAL A 33 -5.13 -11.30 8.47
CA VAL A 33 -4.47 -10.96 7.21
C VAL A 33 -2.96 -11.14 7.33
N LYS A 34 -2.32 -11.43 6.19
CA LYS A 34 -0.86 -11.48 6.13
C LYS A 34 -0.33 -10.06 5.98
N VAL A 35 0.56 -9.65 6.88
CA VAL A 35 1.26 -8.38 6.80
C VAL A 35 2.63 -8.62 6.18
N VAL A 36 2.95 -7.93 5.08
CA VAL A 36 4.25 -8.04 4.43
C VAL A 36 5.19 -6.94 4.94
N PRO A 37 6.45 -7.31 5.26
CA PRO A 37 7.40 -6.36 5.82
C PRO A 37 7.70 -5.20 4.87
N PHE A 38 7.96 -4.04 5.44
CA PHE A 38 8.42 -2.85 4.74
C PHE A 38 9.68 -3.14 3.92
N SER A 39 10.58 -3.96 4.46
CA SER A 39 11.85 -4.29 3.81
C SER A 39 11.70 -5.02 2.48
N ASP A 40 10.62 -5.76 2.27
CA ASP A 40 10.40 -6.52 1.03
C ASP A 40 10.28 -5.62 -0.20
N GLY A 41 9.82 -4.39 -0.03
CA GLY A 41 9.63 -3.45 -1.12
C GLY A 41 10.75 -2.44 -1.34
N ILE A 42 11.80 -2.45 -0.53
CA ILE A 42 12.84 -1.39 -0.56
C ILE A 42 13.55 -1.33 -1.92
N SER A 43 14.01 -2.45 -2.43
CA SER A 43 14.73 -2.48 -3.71
C SER A 43 13.84 -2.05 -4.87
N GLU A 44 12.61 -2.56 -4.93
CA GLU A 44 11.64 -2.14 -5.94
C GLU A 44 11.29 -0.66 -5.82
N TYR A 45 11.12 -0.15 -4.60
CA TYR A 45 10.85 1.26 -4.38
C TYR A 45 11.95 2.14 -4.98
N GLY A 46 13.21 1.85 -4.68
CA GLY A 46 14.32 2.63 -5.20
C GLY A 46 14.40 2.60 -6.73
N ARG A 47 14.27 1.41 -7.30
CA ARG A 47 14.31 1.22 -8.76
C ARG A 47 13.16 1.94 -9.45
N GLN A 48 11.95 1.74 -8.97
CA GLN A 48 10.75 2.31 -9.58
C GLN A 48 10.68 3.82 -9.42
N LYS A 49 11.09 4.34 -8.26
CA LYS A 49 11.12 5.77 -8.01
C LYS A 49 12.04 6.48 -9.01
N ASP A 50 13.21 5.93 -9.25
CA ASP A 50 14.15 6.50 -10.23
C ASP A 50 13.55 6.54 -11.64
N ILE A 51 12.91 5.45 -12.06
CA ILE A 51 12.23 5.37 -13.36
C ILE A 51 11.11 6.41 -13.46
N LEU A 52 10.26 6.51 -12.43
CA LEU A 52 9.12 7.42 -12.44
C LEU A 52 9.52 8.88 -12.45
N ILE A 53 10.56 9.24 -11.72
CA ILE A 53 11.11 10.60 -11.74
C ILE A 53 11.61 10.95 -13.14
N LYS A 54 12.35 10.06 -13.78
CA LYS A 54 12.89 10.28 -15.14
C LYS A 54 11.77 10.43 -16.18
N LYS A 55 10.63 9.78 -15.96
CA LYS A 55 9.47 9.89 -16.85
C LYS A 55 8.55 11.06 -16.50
N GLY A 56 8.80 11.78 -15.41
CA GLY A 56 7.90 12.84 -14.92
C GLY A 56 6.55 12.31 -14.44
N GLN A 57 6.50 11.06 -13.94
CA GLN A 57 5.28 10.39 -13.50
C GLN A 57 5.33 10.02 -12.02
N MET A 58 5.70 10.96 -11.19
CA MET A 58 5.84 10.76 -9.74
C MET A 58 4.57 10.21 -9.09
N ILE A 59 4.80 9.32 -8.11
CA ILE A 59 3.78 8.80 -7.21
C ILE A 59 4.22 9.15 -5.80
N GLU A 60 3.27 9.47 -4.92
CA GLU A 60 3.57 9.74 -3.51
C GLU A 60 4.29 8.54 -2.88
N ASP A 61 5.26 8.80 -2.00
CA ASP A 61 6.14 7.77 -1.45
C ASP A 61 5.41 6.63 -0.75
N PHE A 62 4.39 6.92 0.06
CA PHE A 62 3.64 5.85 0.73
C PHE A 62 2.92 4.94 -0.27
N ASP A 63 2.29 5.53 -1.28
CA ASP A 63 1.61 4.76 -2.32
C ASP A 63 2.61 3.93 -3.13
N LEU A 64 3.76 4.51 -3.43
CA LEU A 64 4.82 3.79 -4.14
C LEU A 64 5.34 2.61 -3.31
N PHE A 65 5.53 2.77 -2.00
CA PHE A 65 5.93 1.68 -1.13
C PHE A 65 4.89 0.56 -1.10
N ILE A 66 3.62 0.91 -0.98
CA ILE A 66 2.53 -0.08 -0.96
C ILE A 66 2.53 -0.88 -2.26
N GLY A 67 2.60 -0.19 -3.39
CA GLY A 67 2.63 -0.85 -4.70
C GLY A 67 3.88 -1.71 -4.91
N CYS A 68 5.04 -1.21 -4.52
CA CYS A 68 6.29 -1.95 -4.65
C CYS A 68 6.35 -3.18 -3.74
N SER A 69 5.74 -3.10 -2.55
CA SER A 69 5.60 -4.28 -1.68
C SER A 69 4.73 -5.35 -2.33
N ALA A 70 3.65 -4.95 -3.01
CA ALA A 70 2.80 -5.87 -3.76
C ALA A 70 3.57 -6.53 -4.90
N VAL A 71 4.33 -5.76 -5.68
CA VAL A 71 5.16 -6.31 -6.77
C VAL A 71 6.19 -7.30 -6.24
N ALA A 72 6.92 -6.93 -5.20
CA ALA A 72 7.97 -7.77 -4.62
C ALA A 72 7.44 -9.09 -4.06
N ASN A 73 6.19 -9.10 -3.62
CA ASN A 73 5.56 -10.30 -3.03
C ASN A 73 4.62 -11.02 -4.00
N GLY A 74 4.57 -10.61 -5.26
CA GLY A 74 3.70 -11.23 -6.26
C GLY A 74 2.22 -11.13 -5.93
N MET A 75 1.81 -10.06 -5.26
CA MET A 75 0.43 -9.88 -4.79
C MET A 75 -0.37 -8.99 -5.73
N ILE A 76 -1.68 -9.27 -5.79
CA ILE A 76 -2.61 -8.40 -6.51
C ILE A 76 -3.03 -7.26 -5.57
N MET A 77 -2.94 -6.02 -6.06
CA MET A 77 -3.38 -4.85 -5.33
C MET A 77 -4.81 -4.49 -5.73
N VAL A 78 -5.70 -4.45 -4.77
CA VAL A 78 -7.10 -4.03 -5.00
C VAL A 78 -7.21 -2.55 -4.66
N THR A 79 -7.56 -1.74 -5.65
CA THR A 79 -7.66 -0.30 -5.49
C THR A 79 -8.66 0.29 -6.47
N ASP A 80 -9.32 1.37 -6.07
CA ASP A 80 -10.14 2.19 -6.97
C ASP A 80 -9.27 3.10 -7.85
N ASN A 81 -8.06 3.39 -7.42
CA ASN A 81 -7.15 4.32 -8.11
C ASN A 81 -6.20 3.58 -9.05
N THR A 82 -6.76 2.79 -9.96
CA THR A 82 -5.97 1.96 -10.89
C THR A 82 -5.10 2.78 -11.83
N LYS A 83 -5.59 3.95 -12.27
CA LYS A 83 -4.83 4.83 -13.16
C LYS A 83 -3.53 5.30 -12.50
N HIS A 84 -3.58 5.64 -11.22
CA HIS A 84 -2.42 6.09 -10.46
C HIS A 84 -1.41 4.95 -10.27
N PHE A 85 -1.89 3.80 -9.76
CA PHE A 85 -1.01 2.67 -9.46
C PHE A 85 -0.50 1.93 -10.70
N SER A 86 -1.18 2.05 -11.85
CA SER A 86 -0.72 1.44 -13.09
C SER A 86 0.64 1.98 -13.58
N ARG A 87 1.09 3.09 -13.03
CA ARG A 87 2.42 3.64 -13.32
C ARG A 87 3.55 2.78 -12.77
N ILE A 88 3.26 1.92 -11.80
CA ILE A 88 4.24 1.02 -11.18
C ILE A 88 4.44 -0.19 -12.09
N GLU A 89 5.66 -0.41 -12.54
CA GLU A 89 6.01 -1.51 -13.42
C GLU A 89 5.83 -2.86 -12.71
N GLY A 90 5.15 -3.79 -13.37
CA GLY A 90 4.91 -5.13 -12.84
C GLY A 90 3.75 -5.24 -11.87
N ILE A 91 3.04 -4.15 -11.58
CA ILE A 91 1.90 -4.16 -10.67
C ILE A 91 0.73 -4.96 -11.25
N GLN A 92 0.07 -5.74 -10.40
CA GLN A 92 -1.16 -6.43 -10.73
C GLN A 92 -2.29 -5.76 -9.98
N LEU A 93 -3.27 -5.21 -10.71
CA LEU A 93 -4.35 -4.41 -10.15
C LEU A 93 -5.71 -5.03 -10.39
N GLU A 94 -6.59 -4.92 -9.40
CA GLU A 94 -8.01 -5.20 -9.54
C GLU A 94 -8.81 -4.05 -8.94
N ASN A 95 -9.93 -3.73 -9.57
CA ASN A 95 -10.86 -2.73 -9.06
C ASN A 95 -12.21 -3.40 -8.82
N TRP A 96 -12.61 -3.48 -7.54
CA TRP A 96 -13.87 -4.11 -7.14
C TRP A 96 -15.01 -3.11 -6.98
N VAL A 97 -14.74 -1.82 -7.26
CA VAL A 97 -15.76 -0.78 -7.16
C VAL A 97 -16.59 -0.78 -8.43
N GLU A 98 -17.89 -0.98 -8.31
CA GLU A 98 -18.83 -0.84 -9.41
C GLU A 98 -19.25 0.63 -9.53
N ARG A 99 -19.19 1.16 -10.75
CA ARG A 99 -19.57 2.54 -11.03
C ARG A 99 -20.62 2.61 -12.12
#